data_28a61c966638a31ccb46b251239870d8
#
_entry.id   28a61c966638a31ccb46b251239870d8
#
_cell.length_a   1.000
_cell.length_b   1.000
_cell.length_c   1.000
_cell.angle_alpha   90.00
_cell.angle_beta   90.00
_cell.angle_gamma   90.00
#
_symmetry.space_group_name_H-M   'P 1'
#
loop_
_entity.id
_entity.type
_entity.pdbx_description
1 polymer ?
#
loop_
_entity_poly.entity_id
_entity_poly.type
_entity_poly.pdbx_seq_one_letter_code
_entity_poly.pdbx_strand_id
1 'polypeptide(L)'
;VLGSRGLGDVYKRQFLYNMPSHTKVNFAPATIHRIAQNPQVVGFKDSSANTVYFQSVMYTMKDRPDFAMLVGPEEVTGECVLLGGHGGINGGANMFPELYVKMYDAAKAGNLEEVKRLQQYIMQISVSIYTVGQHGSSYLKGLKCALSLLGIINDDCVASPFHKFNEPEREKVRKALEQLPIQNGKLIL
;
A
#
# COMPACT_ATOMS: atom_id res chain seq x y z
N VAL A 1 -29.87 -0.83 -4.81
CA VAL A 1 -28.77 -1.12 -5.74
C VAL A 1 -28.09 0.18 -6.05
N LEU A 2 -26.95 0.34 -5.50
CA LEU A 2 -26.04 1.32 -6.02
C LEU A 2 -25.64 0.83 -7.39
N GLY A 3 -26.28 1.36 -8.41
CA GLY A 3 -25.94 1.07 -9.78
C GLY A 3 -24.46 1.30 -9.95
N SER A 4 -23.76 0.28 -10.42
CA SER A 4 -22.46 0.45 -11.00
C SER A 4 -22.54 1.70 -11.89
N ARG A 5 -21.71 2.66 -11.64
CA ARG A 5 -21.69 3.90 -12.39
C ARG A 5 -21.47 3.59 -13.86
N GLY A 6 -22.55 3.48 -14.57
CA GLY A 6 -22.67 3.67 -15.97
C GLY A 6 -21.77 2.90 -16.91
N LEU A 7 -22.24 2.80 -18.11
CA LEU A 7 -21.62 2.26 -19.31
C LEU A 7 -20.14 2.66 -19.56
N GLY A 8 -19.62 3.67 -18.87
CA GLY A 8 -18.23 4.10 -18.97
C GLY A 8 -17.21 3.10 -18.41
N ASP A 9 -17.59 2.20 -17.51
CA ASP A 9 -16.69 1.23 -16.89
C ASP A 9 -16.47 0.00 -17.78
N VAL A 10 -17.40 -0.29 -18.68
CA VAL A 10 -17.34 -1.46 -19.60
C VAL A 10 -16.17 -1.37 -20.58
N TYR A 11 -15.67 -0.17 -20.88
CA TYR A 11 -14.58 0.05 -21.84
C TYR A 11 -13.22 0.31 -21.19
N LYS A 12 -13.15 0.36 -19.84
CA LYS A 12 -11.92 0.66 -19.12
C LYS A 12 -11.27 -0.62 -18.63
N ARG A 13 -9.96 -0.64 -18.65
CA ARG A 13 -9.19 -1.67 -17.96
C ARG A 13 -9.42 -1.58 -16.46
N GLN A 14 -9.67 -2.71 -15.82
CA GLN A 14 -10.06 -2.81 -14.41
C GLN A 14 -9.05 -3.62 -13.62
N PHE A 15 -8.89 -3.27 -12.35
CA PHE A 15 -8.22 -4.08 -11.36
C PHE A 15 -9.23 -4.62 -10.36
N LEU A 16 -9.10 -5.89 -9.99
CA LEU A 16 -9.77 -6.41 -8.81
C LEU A 16 -9.03 -5.90 -7.57
N TYR A 17 -9.79 -5.48 -6.57
CA TYR A 17 -9.21 -4.99 -5.32
C TYR A 17 -9.69 -5.82 -4.12
N ASN A 18 -8.76 -6.51 -3.47
CA ASN A 18 -8.99 -7.30 -2.27
C ASN A 18 -8.60 -6.50 -1.02
N MET A 19 -9.59 -6.16 -0.20
CA MET A 19 -9.40 -5.43 1.06
C MET A 19 -10.26 -6.04 2.17
N PRO A 20 -9.97 -7.28 2.60
CA PRO A 20 -10.87 -8.05 3.47
C PRO A 20 -11.03 -7.44 4.86
N SER A 21 -10.08 -6.66 5.36
CA SER A 21 -10.22 -5.91 6.61
C SER A 21 -11.41 -4.94 6.60
N HIS A 22 -11.78 -4.41 5.43
CA HIS A 22 -12.88 -3.47 5.24
C HIS A 22 -14.13 -4.15 4.69
N THR A 23 -14.00 -4.92 3.62
CA THR A 23 -15.14 -5.55 2.92
C THR A 23 -15.68 -6.79 3.64
N LYS A 24 -14.90 -7.40 4.53
CA LYS A 24 -15.16 -8.71 5.18
C LYS A 24 -15.30 -9.86 4.18
N VAL A 25 -14.88 -9.65 2.93
CA VAL A 25 -14.88 -10.63 1.85
C VAL A 25 -13.46 -10.77 1.33
N ASN A 26 -13.02 -12.00 1.14
CA ASN A 26 -11.75 -12.34 0.51
C ASN A 26 -12.01 -13.11 -0.78
N PHE A 27 -11.41 -12.69 -1.89
CA PHE A 27 -11.54 -13.41 -3.16
C PHE A 27 -10.84 -14.77 -3.09
N ALA A 28 -11.54 -15.84 -3.45
CA ALA A 28 -10.85 -17.11 -3.67
C ALA A 28 -9.96 -17.02 -4.93
N PRO A 29 -8.73 -17.60 -4.92
CA PRO A 29 -7.84 -17.56 -6.10
C PRO A 29 -8.51 -18.05 -7.39
N ALA A 30 -9.29 -19.12 -7.33
CA ALA A 30 -10.05 -19.62 -8.48
C ALA A 30 -11.11 -18.63 -9.01
N THR A 31 -11.67 -17.80 -8.13
CA THR A 31 -12.61 -16.74 -8.54
C THR A 31 -11.88 -15.63 -9.27
N ILE A 32 -10.70 -15.23 -8.81
CA ILE A 32 -9.86 -14.23 -9.48
C ILE A 32 -9.50 -14.74 -10.89
N HIS A 33 -9.02 -15.97 -11.00
CA HIS A 33 -8.68 -16.58 -12.29
C HIS A 33 -9.86 -16.59 -13.26
N ARG A 34 -11.05 -16.97 -12.78
CA ARG A 34 -12.28 -16.97 -13.60
C ARG A 34 -12.66 -15.56 -14.08
N ILE A 35 -12.58 -14.56 -13.21
CA ILE A 35 -12.89 -13.17 -13.58
C ILE A 35 -11.83 -12.61 -14.55
N ALA A 36 -10.57 -12.99 -14.37
CA ALA A 36 -9.47 -12.57 -15.22
C ALA A 36 -9.55 -13.13 -16.66
N GLN A 37 -10.46 -14.04 -16.95
CA GLN A 37 -10.76 -14.46 -18.34
C GLN A 37 -11.41 -13.31 -19.14
N ASN A 38 -11.97 -12.31 -18.48
CA ASN A 38 -12.39 -11.08 -19.13
C ASN A 38 -11.14 -10.23 -19.46
N PRO A 39 -10.87 -9.90 -20.73
CA PRO A 39 -9.68 -9.13 -21.13
C PRO A 39 -9.66 -7.69 -20.59
N GLN A 40 -10.79 -7.17 -20.12
CA GLN A 40 -10.86 -5.87 -19.45
C GLN A 40 -10.26 -5.91 -18.02
N VAL A 41 -10.17 -7.09 -17.41
CA VAL A 41 -9.61 -7.26 -16.07
C VAL A 41 -8.13 -7.58 -16.20
N VAL A 42 -7.30 -6.57 -15.95
CA VAL A 42 -5.86 -6.60 -16.26
C VAL A 42 -4.97 -6.76 -15.05
N GLY A 43 -5.54 -6.85 -13.85
CA GLY A 43 -4.73 -6.99 -12.65
C GLY A 43 -5.54 -7.15 -11.37
N PHE A 44 -4.79 -7.37 -10.32
CA PHE A 44 -5.28 -7.58 -8.96
C PHE A 44 -4.41 -6.80 -7.97
N LYS A 45 -5.05 -6.07 -7.05
CA LYS A 45 -4.38 -5.47 -5.90
C LYS A 45 -4.82 -6.17 -4.64
N ASP A 46 -3.88 -6.67 -3.86
CA ASP A 46 -4.13 -7.29 -2.56
C ASP A 46 -3.72 -6.40 -1.40
N SER A 47 -4.66 -6.15 -0.50
CA SER A 47 -4.43 -5.45 0.77
C SER A 47 -4.77 -6.33 1.98
N SER A 48 -4.68 -7.65 1.84
CA SER A 48 -4.91 -8.60 2.95
C SER A 48 -3.74 -8.67 3.94
N ALA A 49 -2.54 -8.21 3.54
CA ALA A 49 -1.27 -8.42 4.24
C ALA A 49 -0.90 -9.92 4.42
N ASN A 50 -1.48 -10.81 3.64
CA ASN A 50 -1.22 -12.25 3.70
C ASN A 50 -0.41 -12.68 2.48
N THR A 51 0.92 -12.82 2.65
CA THR A 51 1.83 -13.19 1.56
C THR A 51 1.59 -14.60 1.03
N VAL A 52 1.13 -15.53 1.87
CA VAL A 52 0.74 -16.88 1.43
C VAL A 52 -0.45 -16.82 0.48
N TYR A 53 -1.45 -16.01 0.81
CA TYR A 53 -2.60 -15.78 -0.07
C TYR A 53 -2.17 -15.12 -1.39
N PHE A 54 -1.34 -14.07 -1.32
CA PHE A 54 -0.82 -13.39 -2.51
C PHE A 54 -0.09 -14.36 -3.44
N GLN A 55 0.81 -15.18 -2.90
CA GLN A 55 1.52 -16.21 -3.66
C GLN A 55 0.59 -17.26 -4.25
N SER A 56 -0.46 -17.66 -3.52
CA SER A 56 -1.47 -18.59 -4.03
C SER A 56 -2.22 -18.03 -5.23
N VAL A 57 -2.54 -16.73 -5.21
CA VAL A 57 -3.14 -16.04 -6.36
C VAL A 57 -2.15 -16.00 -7.53
N MET A 58 -0.89 -15.62 -7.29
CA MET A 58 0.16 -15.62 -8.32
C MET A 58 0.31 -16.99 -8.98
N TYR A 59 0.37 -18.05 -8.18
CA TYR A 59 0.44 -19.43 -8.69
C TYR A 59 -0.76 -19.79 -9.57
N THR A 60 -1.95 -19.38 -9.15
CA THR A 60 -3.19 -19.62 -9.92
C THR A 60 -3.21 -18.85 -11.24
N MET A 61 -2.54 -17.70 -11.30
CA MET A 61 -2.47 -16.80 -12.46
C MET A 61 -1.26 -17.08 -13.38
N LYS A 62 -0.52 -18.17 -13.19
CA LYS A 62 0.71 -18.50 -13.95
C LYS A 62 0.53 -18.58 -15.47
N ASP A 63 -0.71 -18.84 -15.94
CA ASP A 63 -1.09 -18.88 -17.36
C ASP A 63 -1.44 -17.48 -17.92
N ARG A 64 -1.42 -16.43 -17.07
CA ARG A 64 -1.70 -15.03 -17.41
C ARG A 64 -0.54 -14.10 -17.01
N PRO A 65 0.63 -14.22 -17.68
CA PRO A 65 1.81 -13.41 -17.34
C PRO A 65 1.60 -11.90 -17.59
N ASP A 66 0.58 -11.54 -18.35
CA ASP A 66 0.12 -10.18 -18.61
C ASP A 66 -0.71 -9.59 -17.46
N PHE A 67 -1.16 -10.41 -16.50
CA PHE A 67 -2.02 -9.99 -15.41
C PHE A 67 -1.21 -9.37 -14.27
N ALA A 68 -1.42 -8.07 -14.03
CA ALA A 68 -0.63 -7.34 -13.03
C ALA A 68 -1.01 -7.73 -11.60
N MET A 69 -0.02 -8.15 -10.80
CA MET A 69 -0.17 -8.50 -9.39
C MET A 69 0.46 -7.42 -8.52
N LEU A 70 -0.36 -6.65 -7.80
CA LEU A 70 0.06 -5.52 -6.98
C LEU A 70 -0.29 -5.75 -5.50
N VAL A 71 0.56 -5.25 -4.61
CA VAL A 71 0.35 -5.33 -3.17
C VAL A 71 0.02 -3.95 -2.58
N GLY A 72 -0.87 -3.92 -1.59
CA GLY A 72 -1.24 -2.70 -0.88
C GLY A 72 -0.33 -2.40 0.31
N PRO A 73 -0.19 -3.33 1.28
CA PRO A 73 0.67 -3.14 2.43
C PRO A 73 2.13 -2.97 2.03
N GLU A 74 2.70 -1.87 2.46
CA GLU A 74 4.06 -1.47 2.08
C GLU A 74 5.13 -2.35 2.73
N GLU A 75 4.81 -2.91 3.88
CA GLU A 75 5.70 -3.77 4.66
C GLU A 75 6.09 -5.07 3.93
N VAL A 76 5.26 -5.51 2.98
CA VAL A 76 5.52 -6.74 2.22
C VAL A 76 5.83 -6.47 0.74
N THR A 77 5.98 -5.21 0.32
CA THR A 77 6.21 -4.86 -1.09
C THR A 77 7.51 -5.47 -1.61
N GLY A 78 8.61 -5.35 -0.87
CA GLY A 78 9.91 -5.92 -1.27
C GLY A 78 9.83 -7.44 -1.46
N GLU A 79 9.23 -8.14 -0.50
CA GLU A 79 9.02 -9.59 -0.56
C GLU A 79 8.18 -9.99 -1.78
N CYS A 80 7.04 -9.32 -1.97
CA CYS A 80 6.14 -9.63 -3.08
C CYS A 80 6.79 -9.41 -4.45
N VAL A 81 7.60 -8.35 -4.61
CA VAL A 81 8.33 -8.08 -5.87
C VAL A 81 9.43 -9.10 -6.10
N LEU A 82 10.20 -9.47 -5.07
CA LEU A 82 11.21 -10.54 -5.14
C LEU A 82 10.63 -11.87 -5.63
N LEU A 83 9.39 -12.17 -5.24
CA LEU A 83 8.67 -13.38 -5.63
C LEU A 83 7.94 -13.27 -6.97
N GLY A 84 8.11 -12.17 -7.72
CA GLY A 84 7.56 -11.98 -9.06
C GLY A 84 6.30 -11.10 -9.12
N GLY A 85 5.91 -10.47 -8.03
CA GLY A 85 4.87 -9.42 -8.04
C GLY A 85 5.30 -8.21 -8.87
N HIS A 86 4.32 -7.46 -9.37
CA HIS A 86 4.54 -6.35 -10.30
C HIS A 86 4.73 -5.00 -9.62
N GLY A 87 4.60 -4.93 -8.29
CA GLY A 87 4.83 -3.71 -7.52
C GLY A 87 3.84 -3.49 -6.39
N GLY A 88 3.86 -2.27 -5.83
CA GLY A 88 3.00 -1.87 -4.74
C GLY A 88 2.17 -0.62 -5.06
N ILE A 89 1.00 -0.51 -4.44
CA ILE A 89 0.22 0.73 -4.37
C ILE A 89 0.16 1.09 -2.88
N ASN A 90 1.25 1.66 -2.41
CA ASN A 90 1.55 1.88 -1.01
C ASN A 90 1.15 3.30 -0.59
N GLY A 91 0.59 3.44 0.60
CA GLY A 91 0.19 4.76 1.10
C GLY A 91 1.37 5.65 1.46
N GLY A 92 2.43 5.09 2.03
CA GLY A 92 3.65 5.81 2.38
C GLY A 92 4.37 6.43 1.19
N ALA A 93 4.10 5.94 -0.03
CA ALA A 93 4.60 6.55 -1.26
C ALA A 93 4.09 7.99 -1.48
N ASN A 94 2.99 8.40 -0.83
CA ASN A 94 2.57 9.80 -0.81
C ASN A 94 3.50 10.68 0.02
N MET A 95 4.19 10.10 1.00
CA MET A 95 5.09 10.82 1.91
C MET A 95 6.54 10.77 1.42
N PHE A 96 7.03 9.58 1.08
CA PHE A 96 8.42 9.35 0.65
C PHE A 96 8.47 8.48 -0.62
N PRO A 97 8.06 8.99 -1.79
CA PRO A 97 7.96 8.20 -3.02
C PRO A 97 9.29 7.53 -3.40
N GLU A 98 10.43 8.20 -3.19
CA GLU A 98 11.74 7.67 -3.52
C GLU A 98 12.08 6.38 -2.75
N LEU A 99 11.60 6.23 -1.51
CA LEU A 99 11.80 5.01 -0.72
C LEU A 99 11.16 3.81 -1.41
N TYR A 100 9.93 3.97 -1.88
CA TYR A 100 9.17 2.87 -2.49
C TYR A 100 9.62 2.55 -3.90
N VAL A 101 10.07 3.55 -4.67
CA VAL A 101 10.71 3.36 -5.98
C VAL A 101 12.01 2.58 -5.81
N LYS A 102 12.90 3.01 -4.90
CA LYS A 102 14.15 2.29 -4.64
C LYS A 102 13.91 0.87 -4.12
N MET A 103 12.91 0.67 -3.25
CA MET A 103 12.51 -0.66 -2.80
C MET A 103 12.11 -1.56 -3.98
N TYR A 104 11.27 -1.05 -4.87
CA TYR A 104 10.87 -1.78 -6.08
C TYR A 104 12.09 -2.12 -6.95
N ASP A 105 12.95 -1.14 -7.23
CA ASP A 105 14.13 -1.33 -8.10
C ASP A 105 15.11 -2.34 -7.50
N ALA A 106 15.38 -2.24 -6.18
CA ALA A 106 16.24 -3.18 -5.47
C ALA A 106 15.67 -4.61 -5.49
N ALA A 107 14.38 -4.76 -5.21
CA ALA A 107 13.71 -6.06 -5.23
C ALA A 107 13.68 -6.65 -6.64
N LYS A 108 13.40 -5.82 -7.66
CA LYS A 108 13.38 -6.25 -9.07
C LYS A 108 14.76 -6.69 -9.56
N ALA A 109 15.83 -6.05 -9.06
CA ALA A 109 17.21 -6.41 -9.35
C ALA A 109 17.72 -7.59 -8.51
N GLY A 110 16.95 -8.09 -7.54
CA GLY A 110 17.39 -9.13 -6.60
C GLY A 110 18.48 -8.68 -5.61
N ASN A 111 18.62 -7.36 -5.40
CA ASN A 111 19.59 -6.79 -4.47
C ASN A 111 19.06 -6.89 -3.03
N LEU A 112 19.25 -8.05 -2.40
CA LEU A 112 18.72 -8.36 -1.08
C LEU A 112 19.28 -7.45 0.03
N GLU A 113 20.51 -7.01 -0.08
CA GLU A 113 21.10 -6.12 0.94
C GLU A 113 20.42 -4.76 0.93
N GLU A 114 20.17 -4.22 -0.26
CA GLU A 114 19.44 -2.95 -0.39
C GLU A 114 17.97 -3.09 0.02
N VAL A 115 17.32 -4.21 -0.34
CA VAL A 115 15.95 -4.52 0.12
C VAL A 115 15.89 -4.54 1.65
N LYS A 116 16.81 -5.23 2.32
CA LYS A 116 16.87 -5.28 3.79
C LYS A 116 17.06 -3.87 4.39
N ARG A 117 17.96 -3.07 3.81
CA ARG A 117 18.23 -1.72 4.28
C ARG A 117 17.01 -0.80 4.17
N LEU A 118 16.36 -0.79 3.00
CA LEU A 118 15.16 0.01 2.75
C LEU A 118 13.96 -0.45 3.59
N GLN A 119 13.85 -1.76 3.82
CA GLN A 119 12.80 -2.35 4.68
C GLN A 119 12.84 -1.80 6.11
N GLN A 120 14.03 -1.47 6.65
CA GLN A 120 14.11 -0.86 7.99
C GLN A 120 13.39 0.48 8.05
N TYR A 121 13.53 1.33 7.02
CA TYR A 121 12.79 2.61 6.96
C TYR A 121 11.28 2.41 6.83
N ILE A 122 10.85 1.48 5.97
CA ILE A 122 9.42 1.16 5.83
C ILE A 122 8.86 0.67 7.16
N MET A 123 9.54 -0.24 7.84
CA MET A 123 9.11 -0.75 9.15
C MET A 123 9.14 0.34 10.21
N GLN A 124 10.15 1.21 10.25
CA GLN A 124 10.21 2.33 11.17
C GLN A 124 9.00 3.26 10.99
N ILE A 125 8.63 3.60 9.75
CA ILE A 125 7.45 4.40 9.42
C ILE A 125 6.18 3.67 9.91
N SER A 126 6.04 2.40 9.55
CA SER A 126 4.85 1.60 9.88
C SER A 126 4.63 1.51 11.39
N VAL A 127 5.65 1.14 12.16
CA VAL A 127 5.49 0.92 13.61
C VAL A 127 5.47 2.21 14.44
N SER A 128 5.96 3.34 13.92
CA SER A 128 6.02 4.59 14.68
C SER A 128 4.95 5.61 14.29
N ILE A 129 4.50 5.61 13.02
CA ILE A 129 3.53 6.58 12.51
C ILE A 129 2.14 5.95 12.36
N TYR A 130 2.05 4.75 11.78
CA TYR A 130 0.75 4.16 11.46
C TYR A 130 0.07 3.49 12.66
N THR A 131 0.81 3.27 13.74
CA THR A 131 0.29 2.71 14.99
C THR A 131 -0.11 3.78 16.01
N VAL A 132 0.11 5.07 15.71
CA VAL A 132 -0.40 6.15 16.55
C VAL A 132 -1.92 6.15 16.51
N GLY A 133 -2.55 6.01 17.69
CA GLY A 133 -3.99 5.85 17.81
C GLY A 133 -4.39 4.42 18.21
N GLN A 134 -5.70 4.16 18.29
CA GLN A 134 -6.24 2.93 18.88
C GLN A 134 -7.07 2.08 17.90
N HIS A 135 -7.23 2.50 16.65
CA HIS A 135 -8.17 1.91 15.72
C HIS A 135 -7.56 1.68 14.33
N GLY A 136 -8.21 0.87 13.50
CA GLY A 136 -7.79 0.61 12.13
C GLY A 136 -7.68 1.85 11.23
N SER A 137 -8.27 2.99 11.63
CA SER A 137 -8.08 4.28 10.97
C SER A 137 -6.74 4.96 11.28
N SER A 138 -5.96 4.45 12.24
CA SER A 138 -4.68 5.04 12.68
C SER A 138 -3.69 5.19 11.53
N TYR A 139 -3.63 4.23 10.65
CA TYR A 139 -2.81 4.29 9.43
C TYR A 139 -3.07 5.56 8.60
N LEU A 140 -4.35 5.79 8.19
CA LEU A 140 -4.71 6.96 7.38
C LEU A 140 -4.51 8.27 8.14
N LYS A 141 -4.85 8.30 9.42
CA LYS A 141 -4.67 9.47 10.28
C LYS A 141 -3.19 9.79 10.48
N GLY A 142 -2.37 8.80 10.74
CA GLY A 142 -0.93 8.93 10.89
C GLY A 142 -0.27 9.44 9.61
N LEU A 143 -0.61 8.85 8.47
CA LEU A 143 -0.09 9.27 7.17
C LEU A 143 -0.45 10.73 6.85
N LYS A 144 -1.74 11.12 6.99
CA LYS A 144 -2.17 12.50 6.74
C LYS A 144 -1.53 13.49 7.71
N CYS A 145 -1.43 13.13 8.99
CA CYS A 145 -0.74 13.93 10.00
C CYS A 145 0.73 14.15 9.63
N ALA A 146 1.44 13.10 9.23
CA ALA A 146 2.82 13.20 8.78
C ALA A 146 2.97 14.09 7.53
N LEU A 147 2.11 13.91 6.52
CA LEU A 147 2.09 14.74 5.32
C LEU A 147 1.88 16.23 5.64
N SER A 148 0.99 16.56 6.60
CA SER A 148 0.76 17.93 7.05
C SER A 148 1.96 18.47 7.82
N LEU A 149 2.58 17.68 8.69
CA LEU A 149 3.78 18.09 9.43
C LEU A 149 4.99 18.33 8.51
N LEU A 150 5.08 17.60 7.42
CA LEU A 150 6.11 17.78 6.37
C LEU A 150 5.79 18.92 5.40
N GLY A 151 4.62 19.57 5.52
CA GLY A 151 4.21 20.66 4.62
C GLY A 151 3.82 20.21 3.22
N ILE A 152 3.58 18.91 3.01
CA ILE A 152 3.17 18.35 1.71
C ILE A 152 1.68 18.63 1.45
N ILE A 153 0.85 18.61 2.49
CA ILE A 153 -0.55 19.00 2.45
C ILE A 153 -0.85 20.07 3.52
N ASN A 154 -1.82 20.93 3.24
CA ASN A 154 -2.16 22.05 4.15
C ASN A 154 -2.98 21.62 5.38
N ASP A 155 -3.73 20.52 5.29
CA ASP A 155 -4.60 20.03 6.37
C ASP A 155 -4.62 18.49 6.38
N ASP A 156 -4.67 17.93 7.59
CA ASP A 156 -4.73 16.49 7.84
C ASP A 156 -6.16 15.97 8.06
N CYS A 157 -7.17 16.69 7.58
CA CYS A 157 -8.57 16.29 7.63
C CYS A 157 -8.79 14.88 7.07
N VAL A 158 -9.62 14.12 7.76
CA VAL A 158 -10.09 12.81 7.35
C VAL A 158 -11.61 12.82 7.15
N ALA A 159 -12.11 11.95 6.28
CA ALA A 159 -13.55 11.86 6.02
C ALA A 159 -14.31 11.36 7.26
N SER A 160 -15.53 11.91 7.47
CA SER A 160 -16.45 11.39 8.48
C SER A 160 -16.70 9.88 8.26
N PRO A 161 -16.82 9.07 9.34
CA PRO A 161 -16.96 9.44 10.76
C PRO A 161 -15.62 9.61 11.50
N PHE A 162 -14.51 9.59 10.81
CA PHE A 162 -13.20 9.72 11.44
C PHE A 162 -12.88 11.18 11.80
N HIS A 163 -11.99 11.35 12.77
CA HIS A 163 -11.46 12.65 13.19
C HIS A 163 -9.94 12.63 13.07
N LYS A 164 -9.34 13.77 12.76
CA LYS A 164 -7.88 13.92 12.76
C LYS A 164 -7.32 13.67 14.16
N PHE A 165 -6.03 13.45 14.25
CA PHE A 165 -5.33 13.28 15.52
C PHE A 165 -5.44 14.54 16.40
N ASN A 166 -5.53 14.34 17.72
CA ASN A 166 -5.38 15.39 18.72
C ASN A 166 -3.90 15.79 18.87
N GLU A 167 -3.63 16.87 19.62
CA GLU A 167 -2.24 17.35 19.78
C GLU A 167 -1.29 16.32 20.42
N PRO A 168 -1.66 15.54 21.44
CA PRO A 168 -0.80 14.47 21.96
C PRO A 168 -0.46 13.39 20.93
N GLU A 169 -1.42 13.00 20.07
CA GLU A 169 -1.17 12.04 18.98
C GLU A 169 -0.31 12.67 17.88
N ARG A 170 -0.60 13.92 17.50
CA ARG A 170 0.16 14.68 16.53
C ARG A 170 1.64 14.84 16.96
N GLU A 171 1.87 15.10 18.25
CA GLU A 171 3.23 15.19 18.81
C GLU A 171 3.98 13.84 18.73
N LYS A 172 3.30 12.70 18.90
CA LYS A 172 3.93 11.39 18.68
C LYS A 172 4.39 11.21 17.23
N VAL A 173 3.57 11.62 16.26
CA VAL A 173 3.94 11.58 14.83
C VAL A 173 5.14 12.52 14.56
N ARG A 174 5.16 13.72 15.13
CA ARG A 174 6.30 14.66 15.00
C ARG A 174 7.60 14.01 15.50
N LYS A 175 7.60 13.45 16.68
CA LYS A 175 8.76 12.75 17.25
C LYS A 175 9.21 11.55 16.41
N ALA A 176 8.26 10.83 15.81
CA ALA A 176 8.58 9.74 14.92
C ALA A 176 9.28 10.23 13.63
N LEU A 177 8.82 11.36 13.07
CA LEU A 177 9.46 11.98 11.90
C LEU A 177 10.88 12.50 12.23
N GLU A 178 11.09 13.06 13.43
CA GLU A 178 12.42 13.53 13.87
C GLU A 178 13.46 12.42 13.99
N GLN A 179 13.02 11.17 14.15
CA GLN A 179 13.91 9.99 14.20
C GLN A 179 14.26 9.45 12.81
N LEU A 180 13.62 9.94 11.76
CA LEU A 180 13.94 9.59 10.39
C LEU A 180 14.98 10.56 9.83
N PRO A 181 15.90 10.12 8.97
CA PRO A 181 16.88 11.01 8.33
C PRO A 181 16.20 11.85 7.24
N ILE A 182 15.44 12.85 7.66
CA ILE A 182 14.69 13.74 6.77
C ILE A 182 15.45 15.07 6.63
N GLN A 183 15.67 15.48 5.38
CA GLN A 183 16.21 16.78 5.05
C GLN A 183 15.37 17.44 3.95
N ASN A 184 14.96 18.70 4.19
CA ASN A 184 14.10 19.46 3.28
C ASN A 184 12.81 18.69 2.89
N GLY A 185 12.17 18.01 3.86
CA GLY A 185 10.96 17.23 3.66
C GLY A 185 11.15 15.90 2.91
N LYS A 186 12.38 15.51 2.60
CA LYS A 186 12.72 14.27 1.91
C LYS A 186 13.50 13.32 2.81
N LEU A 187 13.20 12.04 2.69
CA LEU A 187 13.99 11.01 3.36
C LEU A 187 15.33 10.83 2.63
N ILE A 188 16.42 10.88 3.39
CA ILE A 188 17.78 10.64 2.87
C ILE A 188 18.06 9.14 2.94
N LEU A 189 18.22 8.53 1.77
CA LEU A 189 18.36 7.07 1.58
C LEU A 189 19.78 6.69 1.15
#